data_14decc4545887a3ff3bf7878139d7de4
#
_entry.id   14decc4545887a3ff3bf7878139d7de4
#
_cell.length_a   1.000
_cell.length_b   1.000
_cell.length_c   1.000
_cell.angle_alpha   90.00
_cell.angle_beta   90.00
_cell.angle_gamma   90.00
#
_symmetry.space_group_name_H-M   'P 1'
#
loop_
_entity.id
_entity.type
_entity.pdbx_description
1 polymer ?
#
loop_
_entity_poly.entity_id
_entity_poly.type
_entity_poly.pdbx_seq_one_letter_code
_entity_poly.pdbx_strand_id
1 'polypeptide(L)'
;MKRILFCCIAAGLFLTGCYYKTDSPRGSWAKGCDLSWLSEMESDGVQFYNDEWRDENGELYPQDCICMLHEFGMNAVRLRVWVNHATGWSNKEDMLYLAKRAAEEGMRIMIDFHYSDFFADPSHQTIPAAWQDYTYEQLCEAVREHTLDVLYALKEEGIKPEWVQIGNETPNGMLWPVGQLVYEDNNANGCWDRYAGFTKIGYEAAKEAFRDINVIVHVDNAYEYRDWFWRAMKEHGGKWDMIGLSHYPMMAAWSGKTWPEMNDLAETNVRQLISEFHCPVMICEVGMLNYGTDSVYQAVEELSNIVMTDFVERMERIDSCMGIFYWEPEVYGGWRPAEYIPLGWGGYDMGSFTPEGQPSKALKTLLRSKKLTANN
;
A
#
# COMPACT_ATOMS: atom_id res chain seq x y z
N MET A 1 -31.11 2.32 -2.69
CA MET A 1 -31.82 2.04 -3.96
C MET A 1 -30.97 1.05 -4.75
N LYS A 2 -31.46 -0.18 -4.93
CA LYS A 2 -30.74 -1.24 -5.66
C LYS A 2 -30.54 -0.83 -7.11
N ARG A 3 -29.29 -0.68 -7.56
CA ARG A 3 -28.96 -0.49 -8.99
C ARG A 3 -28.96 -1.84 -9.67
N ILE A 4 -29.85 -2.02 -10.62
CA ILE A 4 -30.05 -3.24 -11.40
C ILE A 4 -28.97 -3.33 -12.49
N LEU A 5 -28.27 -4.45 -12.49
CA LEU A 5 -27.34 -4.87 -13.53
C LEU A 5 -28.11 -5.17 -14.83
N PHE A 6 -27.82 -4.47 -15.93
CA PHE A 6 -28.29 -4.87 -17.26
C PHE A 6 -27.23 -5.72 -17.93
N CYS A 7 -27.45 -7.02 -17.99
CA CYS A 7 -26.73 -7.90 -18.91
C CYS A 7 -27.36 -7.83 -20.30
N CYS A 8 -26.67 -7.27 -21.28
CA CYS A 8 -26.98 -7.47 -22.69
C CYS A 8 -26.13 -8.60 -23.23
N ILE A 9 -26.78 -9.74 -23.55
CA ILE A 9 -26.20 -10.83 -24.36
C ILE A 9 -26.33 -10.45 -25.83
N ALA A 10 -25.21 -10.17 -26.47
CA ALA A 10 -25.10 -10.20 -27.93
C ALA A 10 -23.78 -10.90 -28.31
N ALA A 11 -23.88 -11.99 -29.03
CA ALA A 11 -22.75 -12.79 -29.51
C ALA A 11 -21.95 -12.02 -30.56
N GLY A 12 -20.64 -11.83 -30.29
CA GLY A 12 -19.70 -11.25 -31.23
C GLY A 12 -18.39 -10.99 -30.51
N LEU A 13 -17.37 -11.78 -30.79
CA LEU A 13 -16.00 -11.76 -30.24
C LEU A 13 -15.37 -10.35 -30.21
N PHE A 14 -15.54 -9.63 -29.13
CA PHE A 14 -14.62 -8.68 -28.53
C PHE A 14 -15.00 -8.60 -27.06
N LEU A 15 -14.25 -9.32 -26.20
CA LEU A 15 -14.34 -9.19 -24.75
C LEU A 15 -13.79 -7.80 -24.34
N THR A 16 -14.58 -6.76 -24.53
CA THR A 16 -14.44 -5.55 -23.74
C THR A 16 -15.04 -5.89 -22.38
N GLY A 17 -14.22 -6.40 -21.45
CA GLY A 17 -14.65 -6.65 -20.09
C GLY A 17 -15.24 -5.36 -19.51
N CYS A 18 -16.46 -5.41 -18.99
CA CYS A 18 -17.00 -4.34 -18.18
C CYS A 18 -16.22 -4.36 -16.86
N TYR A 19 -15.41 -3.33 -16.63
CA TYR A 19 -14.74 -3.14 -15.33
C TYR A 19 -15.66 -2.38 -14.37
N TYR A 20 -15.48 -2.62 -13.08
CA TYR A 20 -16.07 -1.79 -12.05
C TYR A 20 -15.68 -0.32 -12.28
N LYS A 21 -16.66 0.57 -12.07
CA LYS A 21 -16.46 2.00 -12.25
C LYS A 21 -16.00 2.60 -10.91
N THR A 22 -14.91 3.32 -10.93
CA THR A 22 -14.43 4.07 -9.76
C THR A 22 -15.21 5.38 -9.58
N ASP A 23 -15.46 5.77 -8.35
CA ASP A 23 -16.15 7.02 -8.00
C ASP A 23 -15.23 8.24 -8.19
N SER A 24 -13.92 8.05 -8.03
CA SER A 24 -12.91 9.07 -8.31
C SER A 24 -12.21 8.81 -9.64
N PRO A 25 -11.91 9.86 -10.43
CA PRO A 25 -11.16 9.70 -11.68
C PRO A 25 -9.76 9.11 -11.43
N ARG A 26 -9.32 8.26 -12.35
CA ARG A 26 -7.92 7.81 -12.36
C ARG A 26 -6.97 9.00 -12.44
N GLY A 27 -5.85 8.92 -11.72
CA GLY A 27 -4.87 10.02 -11.63
C GLY A 27 -5.26 11.16 -10.69
N SER A 28 -6.44 11.13 -10.07
CA SER A 28 -6.76 12.07 -8.99
C SER A 28 -6.00 11.72 -7.71
N TRP A 29 -5.95 12.66 -6.76
CA TRP A 29 -5.31 12.44 -5.45
C TRP A 29 -5.87 11.20 -4.75
N ALA A 30 -5.00 10.25 -4.35
CA ALA A 30 -5.38 9.09 -3.59
C ALA A 30 -5.42 9.39 -2.09
N LYS A 31 -6.56 9.13 -1.47
CA LYS A 31 -6.78 9.10 -0.03
C LYS A 31 -7.03 7.64 0.31
N GLY A 32 -5.94 6.93 0.57
CA GLY A 32 -5.94 5.48 0.63
C GLY A 32 -5.72 4.93 2.04
N CYS A 33 -6.12 3.69 2.20
CA CYS A 33 -5.74 2.83 3.31
C CYS A 33 -5.23 1.48 2.77
N ASP A 34 -4.22 0.92 3.42
CA ASP A 34 -3.94 -0.51 3.32
C ASP A 34 -4.88 -1.21 4.29
N LEU A 35 -5.67 -2.15 3.81
CA LEU A 35 -6.67 -2.88 4.60
C LEU A 35 -6.46 -4.39 4.46
N SER A 36 -5.21 -4.80 4.35
CA SER A 36 -4.87 -6.20 4.07
C SER A 36 -5.12 -7.14 5.25
N TRP A 37 -5.20 -6.62 6.48
CA TRP A 37 -5.58 -7.41 7.66
C TRP A 37 -7.09 -7.48 7.91
N LEU A 38 -7.88 -6.69 7.17
CA LEU A 38 -9.32 -6.55 7.46
C LEU A 38 -10.07 -7.88 7.49
N SER A 39 -9.86 -8.76 6.51
CA SER A 39 -10.53 -10.07 6.44
C SER A 39 -10.20 -10.97 7.63
N GLU A 40 -8.94 -10.98 8.06
CA GLU A 40 -8.47 -11.74 9.23
C GLU A 40 -9.08 -11.17 10.52
N MET A 41 -9.06 -9.85 10.71
CA MET A 41 -9.67 -9.18 11.85
C MET A 41 -11.18 -9.46 11.95
N GLU A 42 -11.89 -9.37 10.84
CA GLU A 42 -13.33 -9.70 10.78
C GLU A 42 -13.58 -11.16 11.10
N SER A 43 -12.71 -12.08 10.66
CA SER A 43 -12.78 -13.51 11.02
C SER A 43 -12.59 -13.75 12.52
N ASP A 44 -11.78 -12.93 13.17
CA ASP A 44 -11.57 -12.93 14.63
C ASP A 44 -12.71 -12.23 15.40
N GLY A 45 -13.71 -11.70 14.69
CA GLY A 45 -14.89 -11.05 15.28
C GLY A 45 -14.69 -9.58 15.62
N VAL A 46 -13.65 -8.93 15.09
CA VAL A 46 -13.44 -7.48 15.24
C VAL A 46 -14.55 -6.73 14.47
N GLN A 47 -15.10 -5.69 15.08
CA GLN A 47 -16.23 -4.92 14.54
C GLN A 47 -15.87 -3.44 14.49
N PHE A 48 -16.36 -2.74 13.48
CA PHE A 48 -16.07 -1.33 13.23
C PHE A 48 -17.34 -0.49 13.37
N TYR A 49 -17.17 0.77 13.84
CA TYR A 49 -18.28 1.65 14.17
C TYR A 49 -18.06 3.05 13.60
N ASN A 50 -19.11 3.62 13.02
CA ASN A 50 -19.15 5.03 12.69
C ASN A 50 -19.66 5.81 13.92
N ASP A 51 -18.92 6.78 14.40
CA ASP A 51 -19.28 7.59 15.57
C ASP A 51 -20.50 8.52 15.34
N GLU A 52 -20.89 8.72 14.07
CA GLU A 52 -22.04 9.55 13.66
C GLU A 52 -23.34 8.73 13.48
N TRP A 53 -23.25 7.38 13.45
CA TRP A 53 -24.38 6.52 13.10
C TRP A 53 -24.87 5.73 14.31
N ARG A 54 -26.15 5.88 14.59
CA ARG A 54 -26.83 5.22 15.70
C ARG A 54 -28.13 4.60 15.24
N ASP A 55 -28.53 3.53 15.90
CA ASP A 55 -29.83 2.91 15.72
C ASP A 55 -30.96 3.78 16.33
N GLU A 56 -32.20 3.28 16.24
CA GLU A 56 -33.39 3.94 16.78
C GLU A 56 -33.36 4.11 18.31
N ASN A 57 -32.48 3.37 19.01
CA ASN A 57 -32.30 3.46 20.46
C ASN A 57 -31.13 4.40 20.83
N GLY A 58 -30.41 4.93 19.84
CA GLY A 58 -29.25 5.78 20.02
C GLY A 58 -27.95 5.01 20.26
N GLU A 59 -27.92 3.70 20.03
CA GLU A 59 -26.75 2.83 20.16
C GLU A 59 -25.95 2.73 18.86
N LEU A 60 -24.62 2.62 18.97
CA LEU A 60 -23.77 2.32 17.83
C LEU A 60 -24.02 0.89 17.34
N TYR A 61 -23.95 0.68 16.05
CA TYR A 61 -24.05 -0.65 15.46
C TYR A 61 -22.88 -0.92 14.49
N PRO A 62 -22.44 -2.19 14.38
CA PRO A 62 -21.32 -2.56 13.52
C PRO A 62 -21.59 -2.25 12.04
N GLN A 63 -20.55 -1.81 11.34
CA GLN A 63 -20.60 -1.48 9.93
C GLN A 63 -19.47 -2.17 9.17
N ASP A 64 -19.65 -2.33 7.85
CA ASP A 64 -18.57 -2.71 6.95
C ASP A 64 -17.48 -1.62 6.98
N CYS A 65 -16.24 -2.03 7.24
CA CYS A 65 -15.13 -1.10 7.41
C CYS A 65 -14.82 -0.33 6.11
N ILE A 66 -14.85 -1.00 4.95
CA ILE A 66 -14.56 -0.36 3.64
C ILE A 66 -15.64 0.67 3.31
N CYS A 67 -16.92 0.29 3.46
CA CYS A 67 -18.04 1.19 3.22
C CYS A 67 -17.97 2.42 4.14
N MET A 68 -17.71 2.22 5.43
CA MET A 68 -17.57 3.30 6.40
C MET A 68 -16.42 4.24 6.06
N LEU A 69 -15.24 3.73 5.73
CA LEU A 69 -14.09 4.55 5.36
C LEU A 69 -14.34 5.32 4.05
N HIS A 70 -15.08 4.73 3.11
CA HIS A 70 -15.53 5.42 1.90
C HIS A 70 -16.41 6.64 2.24
N GLU A 71 -17.34 6.50 3.17
CA GLU A 71 -18.18 7.62 3.62
C GLU A 71 -17.36 8.76 4.25
N PHE A 72 -16.26 8.44 4.94
CA PHE A 72 -15.32 9.45 5.43
C PHE A 72 -14.46 10.07 4.33
N GLY A 73 -14.48 9.53 3.11
CA GLY A 73 -13.82 10.07 1.92
C GLY A 73 -12.64 9.26 1.40
N MET A 74 -12.41 8.05 1.91
CA MET A 74 -11.46 7.11 1.30
C MET A 74 -11.88 6.86 -0.16
N ASN A 75 -10.90 6.87 -1.07
CA ASN A 75 -11.14 6.67 -2.50
C ASN A 75 -10.19 5.67 -3.14
N ALA A 76 -9.32 5.05 -2.34
CA ALA A 76 -8.38 4.05 -2.79
C ALA A 76 -8.08 3.05 -1.66
N VAL A 77 -7.82 1.80 -2.05
CA VAL A 77 -7.39 0.72 -1.17
C VAL A 77 -6.07 0.15 -1.68
N ARG A 78 -5.13 -0.09 -0.78
CA ARG A 78 -3.92 -0.87 -1.03
C ARG A 78 -4.11 -2.26 -0.44
N LEU A 79 -3.79 -3.30 -1.19
CA LEU A 79 -3.94 -4.68 -0.79
C LEU A 79 -2.63 -5.43 -1.06
N ARG A 80 -2.05 -5.95 -0.01
CA ARG A 80 -0.88 -6.82 -0.02
C ARG A 80 -1.23 -8.17 -0.62
N VAL A 81 -0.30 -8.77 -1.35
CA VAL A 81 -0.41 -10.15 -1.78
C VAL A 81 0.88 -10.93 -1.52
N TRP A 82 0.74 -12.03 -0.78
CA TRP A 82 1.77 -13.03 -0.55
C TRP A 82 1.66 -14.16 -1.57
N VAL A 83 2.72 -14.95 -1.73
CA VAL A 83 2.74 -16.05 -2.70
C VAL A 83 1.93 -17.24 -2.19
N ASN A 84 2.23 -17.72 -0.99
CA ASN A 84 1.53 -18.87 -0.40
C ASN A 84 1.68 -18.90 1.12
N HIS A 85 1.01 -18.00 1.84
CA HIS A 85 0.98 -18.04 3.29
C HIS A 85 0.11 -19.19 3.81
N ALA A 86 0.58 -19.88 4.84
CA ALA A 86 -0.05 -21.13 5.33
C ALA A 86 -1.48 -20.96 5.86
N THR A 87 -1.82 -19.78 6.39
CA THR A 87 -3.17 -19.49 6.91
C THR A 87 -4.16 -19.11 5.81
N GLY A 88 -3.68 -18.73 4.64
CA GLY A 88 -4.49 -18.22 3.52
C GLY A 88 -4.68 -16.71 3.53
N TRP A 89 -4.40 -16.00 4.64
CA TRP A 89 -4.48 -14.55 4.69
C TRP A 89 -3.49 -13.88 3.76
N SER A 90 -3.89 -12.79 3.14
CA SER A 90 -3.13 -12.05 2.13
C SER A 90 -2.66 -12.89 0.94
N ASN A 91 -3.14 -14.11 0.73
CA ASN A 91 -2.98 -14.85 -0.52
C ASN A 91 -3.86 -14.23 -1.61
N LYS A 92 -3.71 -14.71 -2.85
CA LYS A 92 -4.49 -14.21 -4.00
C LYS A 92 -6.01 -14.21 -3.75
N GLU A 93 -6.54 -15.28 -3.16
CA GLU A 93 -7.98 -15.45 -2.90
C GLU A 93 -8.50 -14.44 -1.87
N ASP A 94 -7.75 -14.20 -0.80
CA ASP A 94 -8.08 -13.24 0.24
C ASP A 94 -7.97 -11.80 -0.30
N MET A 95 -6.90 -11.48 -1.02
CA MET A 95 -6.76 -10.21 -1.71
C MET A 95 -7.92 -9.96 -2.68
N LEU A 96 -8.33 -10.97 -3.47
CA LEU A 96 -9.47 -10.87 -4.39
C LEU A 96 -10.78 -10.60 -3.64
N TYR A 97 -11.01 -11.23 -2.50
CA TYR A 97 -12.17 -10.97 -1.66
C TYR A 97 -12.26 -9.50 -1.23
N LEU A 98 -11.16 -8.94 -0.72
CA LEU A 98 -11.10 -7.54 -0.32
C LEU A 98 -11.19 -6.59 -1.53
N ALA A 99 -10.52 -6.94 -2.65
CA ALA A 99 -10.56 -6.15 -3.88
C ALA A 99 -11.98 -6.05 -4.46
N LYS A 100 -12.78 -7.11 -4.37
CA LYS A 100 -14.20 -7.10 -4.80
C LYS A 100 -15.02 -6.13 -3.95
N ARG A 101 -14.91 -6.21 -2.63
CA ARG A 101 -15.61 -5.31 -1.70
C ARG A 101 -15.23 -3.85 -2.00
N ALA A 102 -13.94 -3.57 -2.16
CA ALA A 102 -13.46 -2.23 -2.50
C ALA A 102 -13.97 -1.74 -3.87
N ALA A 103 -14.01 -2.63 -4.87
CA ALA A 103 -14.52 -2.29 -6.21
C ALA A 103 -16.03 -2.04 -6.23
N GLU A 104 -16.80 -2.77 -5.43
CA GLU A 104 -18.24 -2.55 -5.26
C GLU A 104 -18.56 -1.17 -4.66
N GLU A 105 -17.68 -0.66 -3.78
CA GLU A 105 -17.74 0.69 -3.23
C GLU A 105 -17.11 1.76 -4.16
N GLY A 106 -16.71 1.41 -5.39
CA GLY A 106 -16.16 2.36 -6.34
C GLY A 106 -14.72 2.84 -6.03
N MET A 107 -13.98 2.09 -5.20
CA MET A 107 -12.61 2.40 -4.85
C MET A 107 -11.63 2.16 -6.00
N ARG A 108 -10.56 2.94 -6.04
CA ARG A 108 -9.37 2.63 -6.84
C ARG A 108 -8.49 1.67 -6.06
N ILE A 109 -7.80 0.77 -6.74
CA ILE A 109 -7.09 -0.33 -6.10
C ILE A 109 -5.61 -0.27 -6.45
N MET A 110 -4.76 -0.46 -5.43
CA MET A 110 -3.34 -0.74 -5.53
C MET A 110 -3.10 -2.18 -5.06
N ILE A 111 -2.34 -2.95 -5.84
CA ILE A 111 -1.89 -4.28 -5.44
C ILE A 111 -0.42 -4.19 -5.05
N ASP A 112 -0.10 -4.71 -3.88
CA ASP A 112 1.25 -4.73 -3.34
C ASP A 112 1.83 -6.15 -3.32
N PHE A 113 2.69 -6.45 -4.26
CA PHE A 113 3.37 -7.74 -4.35
C PHE A 113 4.56 -7.81 -3.40
N HIS A 114 4.48 -8.64 -2.38
CA HIS A 114 5.62 -8.91 -1.49
C HIS A 114 6.63 -9.90 -2.10
N TYR A 115 6.22 -10.77 -3.02
CA TYR A 115 7.01 -11.90 -3.54
C TYR A 115 7.66 -12.73 -2.44
N SER A 116 6.93 -12.92 -1.37
CA SER A 116 7.28 -13.69 -0.18
C SER A 116 6.03 -14.42 0.32
N ASP A 117 6.20 -15.41 1.18
CA ASP A 117 5.08 -16.08 1.86
C ASP A 117 4.64 -15.34 3.14
N PHE A 118 5.31 -14.24 3.47
CA PHE A 118 5.04 -13.42 4.63
C PHE A 118 5.49 -11.98 4.38
N PHE A 119 5.53 -11.13 5.41
CA PHE A 119 5.94 -9.73 5.27
C PHE A 119 7.33 -9.61 4.64
N ALA A 120 7.40 -8.78 3.60
CA ALA A 120 8.64 -8.24 3.06
C ALA A 120 8.80 -6.80 3.58
N ASP A 121 9.99 -6.49 4.10
CA ASP A 121 10.37 -5.18 4.62
C ASP A 121 11.87 -4.94 4.37
N PRO A 122 12.45 -3.78 4.77
CA PRO A 122 13.88 -3.51 4.54
C PRO A 122 14.86 -4.53 5.15
N SER A 123 14.39 -5.38 6.08
CA SER A 123 15.19 -6.41 6.77
C SER A 123 14.80 -7.84 6.38
N HIS A 124 13.67 -8.02 5.73
CA HIS A 124 13.10 -9.32 5.39
C HIS A 124 12.59 -9.35 3.94
N GLN A 125 13.33 -10.02 3.06
CA GLN A 125 12.99 -10.18 1.64
C GLN A 125 13.14 -11.67 1.25
N THR A 126 12.46 -12.53 2.01
CA THR A 126 12.62 -13.98 1.95
C THR A 126 12.01 -14.54 0.67
N ILE A 127 12.77 -15.36 -0.06
CA ILE A 127 12.25 -16.14 -1.19
C ILE A 127 11.12 -17.07 -0.68
N PRO A 128 9.95 -17.11 -1.36
CA PRO A 128 8.89 -18.07 -1.04
C PRO A 128 9.39 -19.51 -0.96
N ALA A 129 8.83 -20.31 -0.05
CA ALA A 129 9.25 -21.69 0.15
C ALA A 129 9.22 -22.52 -1.14
N ALA A 130 8.22 -22.26 -1.99
CA ALA A 130 8.08 -22.95 -3.29
C ALA A 130 9.17 -22.59 -4.31
N TRP A 131 9.90 -21.48 -4.10
CA TRP A 131 10.91 -20.96 -5.04
C TRP A 131 12.34 -21.05 -4.48
N GLN A 132 12.55 -21.63 -3.30
CA GLN A 132 13.84 -21.59 -2.60
C GLN A 132 15.03 -22.16 -3.40
N ASP A 133 14.79 -23.19 -4.22
CA ASP A 133 15.83 -23.83 -5.02
C ASP A 133 15.94 -23.28 -6.46
N TYR A 134 15.24 -22.17 -6.76
CA TYR A 134 15.21 -21.59 -8.09
C TYR A 134 16.49 -20.83 -8.41
N THR A 135 16.95 -20.97 -9.66
CA THR A 135 17.97 -20.07 -10.22
C THR A 135 17.40 -18.65 -10.39
N TYR A 136 18.26 -17.69 -10.69
CA TYR A 136 17.82 -16.32 -10.99
C TYR A 136 16.79 -16.29 -12.13
N GLU A 137 17.03 -17.05 -13.21
CA GLU A 137 16.12 -17.13 -14.37
C GLU A 137 14.76 -17.72 -13.99
N GLN A 138 14.79 -18.76 -13.15
CA GLN A 138 13.56 -19.37 -12.63
C GLN A 138 12.80 -18.43 -11.68
N LEU A 139 13.51 -17.64 -10.86
CA LEU A 139 12.89 -16.60 -10.04
C LEU A 139 12.29 -15.48 -10.89
N CYS A 140 12.93 -15.09 -11.99
CA CYS A 140 12.36 -14.14 -12.95
C CYS A 140 11.03 -14.65 -13.51
N GLU A 141 10.97 -15.93 -13.92
CA GLU A 141 9.74 -16.52 -14.42
C GLU A 141 8.68 -16.63 -13.33
N ALA A 142 9.05 -17.01 -12.10
CA ALA A 142 8.13 -17.08 -10.97
C ALA A 142 7.54 -15.70 -10.61
N VAL A 143 8.34 -14.63 -10.63
CA VAL A 143 7.86 -13.24 -10.47
C VAL A 143 6.86 -12.90 -11.57
N ARG A 144 7.19 -13.23 -12.84
CA ARG A 144 6.30 -12.99 -13.97
C ARG A 144 4.98 -13.75 -13.83
N GLU A 145 5.04 -15.05 -13.59
CA GLU A 145 3.87 -15.92 -13.49
C GLU A 145 2.96 -15.50 -12.34
N HIS A 146 3.51 -15.26 -11.15
CA HIS A 146 2.74 -14.80 -9.99
C HIS A 146 2.08 -13.45 -10.24
N THR A 147 2.80 -12.49 -10.82
CA THR A 147 2.23 -11.18 -11.18
C THR A 147 1.06 -11.31 -12.15
N LEU A 148 1.21 -12.13 -13.20
CA LEU A 148 0.16 -12.37 -14.19
C LEU A 148 -1.03 -13.12 -13.60
N ASP A 149 -0.80 -14.14 -12.79
CA ASP A 149 -1.86 -14.94 -12.15
C ASP A 149 -2.78 -14.04 -11.31
N VAL A 150 -2.20 -13.21 -10.46
CA VAL A 150 -2.95 -12.27 -9.62
C VAL A 150 -3.69 -11.22 -10.45
N LEU A 151 -3.01 -10.59 -11.42
CA LEU A 151 -3.62 -9.52 -12.21
C LEU A 151 -4.67 -10.03 -13.19
N TYR A 152 -4.51 -11.24 -13.75
CA TYR A 152 -5.56 -11.85 -14.57
C TYR A 152 -6.76 -12.28 -13.74
N ALA A 153 -6.56 -12.78 -12.51
CA ALA A 153 -7.67 -13.08 -11.62
C ALA A 153 -8.51 -11.84 -11.31
N LEU A 154 -7.89 -10.67 -11.04
CA LEU A 154 -8.58 -9.39 -10.92
C LEU A 154 -9.34 -9.01 -12.20
N LYS A 155 -8.72 -9.23 -13.35
CA LYS A 155 -9.32 -8.93 -14.66
C LYS A 155 -10.54 -9.79 -14.95
N GLU A 156 -10.51 -11.07 -14.58
CA GLU A 156 -11.64 -12.00 -14.70
C GLU A 156 -12.83 -11.57 -13.83
N GLU A 157 -12.55 -11.01 -12.66
CA GLU A 157 -13.57 -10.42 -11.77
C GLU A 157 -14.04 -9.01 -12.21
N GLY A 158 -13.54 -8.49 -13.33
CA GLY A 158 -13.89 -7.14 -13.81
C GLY A 158 -13.27 -6.01 -12.97
N ILE A 159 -12.20 -6.31 -12.25
CA ILE A 159 -11.46 -5.35 -11.43
C ILE A 159 -10.23 -4.88 -12.18
N LYS A 160 -10.04 -3.56 -12.28
CA LYS A 160 -8.89 -2.95 -12.94
C LYS A 160 -8.11 -2.12 -11.92
N PRO A 161 -7.02 -2.64 -11.37
CA PRO A 161 -6.21 -1.85 -10.45
C PRO A 161 -5.62 -0.61 -11.16
N GLU A 162 -5.42 0.45 -10.41
CA GLU A 162 -4.77 1.66 -10.92
C GLU A 162 -3.26 1.59 -10.75
N TRP A 163 -2.81 0.97 -9.67
CA TRP A 163 -1.40 0.84 -9.32
C TRP A 163 -1.06 -0.60 -8.94
N VAL A 164 0.21 -0.93 -9.14
CA VAL A 164 0.83 -2.15 -8.66
C VAL A 164 2.23 -1.86 -8.13
N GLN A 165 2.55 -2.37 -6.96
CA GLN A 165 3.91 -2.37 -6.43
C GLN A 165 4.61 -3.67 -6.81
N ILE A 166 5.82 -3.56 -7.32
CA ILE A 166 6.71 -4.68 -7.61
C ILE A 166 7.74 -4.77 -6.49
N GLY A 167 7.41 -5.54 -5.49
CA GLY A 167 8.12 -5.62 -4.21
C GLY A 167 7.63 -4.57 -3.20
N ASN A 168 7.67 -4.93 -1.91
CA ASN A 168 7.40 -4.05 -0.78
C ASN A 168 8.70 -3.66 -0.10
N GLU A 169 8.89 -2.35 0.11
CA GLU A 169 10.05 -1.76 0.80
C GLU A 169 11.38 -2.42 0.46
N THR A 170 11.82 -2.24 -0.77
CA THR A 170 13.00 -2.92 -1.35
C THR A 170 14.28 -2.08 -1.41
N PRO A 171 14.63 -1.22 -0.41
CA PRO A 171 15.89 -0.46 -0.47
C PRO A 171 17.12 -1.37 -0.53
N ASN A 172 17.03 -2.56 0.03
CA ASN A 172 18.09 -3.58 0.07
C ASN A 172 17.86 -4.71 -0.95
N GLY A 173 17.05 -4.46 -2.01
CA GLY A 173 16.68 -5.45 -3.00
C GLY A 173 15.55 -6.37 -2.54
N MET A 174 15.26 -7.44 -3.29
CA MET A 174 14.19 -8.40 -3.03
C MET A 174 14.64 -9.83 -3.32
N LEU A 175 13.89 -10.84 -2.84
CA LEU A 175 14.18 -12.27 -3.08
C LEU A 175 15.61 -12.65 -2.66
N TRP A 176 15.91 -12.42 -1.37
CA TRP A 176 17.24 -12.67 -0.83
C TRP A 176 17.60 -14.15 -0.70
N PRO A 177 18.87 -14.54 -0.95
CA PRO A 177 20.03 -13.67 -1.23
C PRO A 177 20.20 -13.28 -2.71
N VAL A 178 19.38 -13.79 -3.62
CA VAL A 178 19.61 -13.67 -5.07
C VAL A 178 19.56 -12.22 -5.58
N GLY A 179 18.55 -11.46 -5.18
CA GLY A 179 18.41 -10.02 -5.52
C GLY A 179 18.76 -9.09 -4.36
N GLN A 180 19.48 -9.57 -3.34
CA GLN A 180 19.94 -8.75 -2.24
C GLN A 180 21.03 -7.79 -2.71
N LEU A 181 20.83 -6.49 -2.43
CA LEU A 181 21.82 -5.47 -2.76
C LEU A 181 23.00 -5.50 -1.78
N VAL A 182 24.21 -5.46 -2.32
CA VAL A 182 25.46 -5.36 -1.56
C VAL A 182 26.17 -4.09 -2.02
N TYR A 183 26.01 -3.03 -1.26
CA TYR A 183 26.44 -1.68 -1.66
C TYR A 183 27.94 -1.50 -1.80
N GLU A 184 28.71 -2.33 -1.08
CA GLU A 184 30.19 -2.23 -1.06
C GLU A 184 30.84 -2.87 -2.30
N ASP A 185 30.12 -3.69 -3.04
CA ASP A 185 30.69 -4.44 -4.17
C ASP A 185 30.54 -3.78 -5.54
N ASN A 186 29.89 -2.61 -5.61
CA ASN A 186 29.64 -1.89 -6.87
C ASN A 186 29.10 -2.80 -7.99
N ASN A 187 28.19 -3.71 -7.67
CA ASN A 187 27.64 -4.74 -8.57
C ASN A 187 28.66 -5.82 -9.01
N ALA A 188 29.79 -5.99 -8.31
CA ALA A 188 30.78 -7.01 -8.66
C ALA A 188 30.19 -8.43 -8.71
N ASN A 189 29.16 -8.71 -7.88
CA ASN A 189 28.41 -9.95 -7.84
C ASN A 189 27.13 -9.90 -8.71
N GLY A 190 26.88 -8.84 -9.48
CA GLY A 190 25.68 -8.68 -10.31
C GLY A 190 24.39 -8.47 -9.50
N CYS A 191 24.46 -8.01 -8.25
CA CYS A 191 23.29 -7.85 -7.38
C CYS A 191 22.31 -6.79 -7.92
N TRP A 192 22.81 -5.67 -8.43
CA TRP A 192 21.99 -4.65 -9.07
C TRP A 192 21.32 -5.13 -10.35
N ASP A 193 22.05 -5.89 -11.19
CA ASP A 193 21.49 -6.46 -12.43
C ASP A 193 20.34 -7.41 -12.10
N ARG A 194 20.48 -8.23 -11.05
CA ARG A 194 19.43 -9.17 -10.65
C ARG A 194 18.21 -8.45 -10.06
N TYR A 195 18.44 -7.51 -9.14
CA TYR A 195 17.32 -6.77 -8.54
C TYR A 195 16.58 -5.93 -9.60
N ALA A 196 17.30 -5.16 -10.40
CA ALA A 196 16.72 -4.39 -11.50
C ALA A 196 16.00 -5.30 -12.53
N GLY A 197 16.52 -6.51 -12.75
CA GLY A 197 15.89 -7.53 -13.58
C GLY A 197 14.55 -7.98 -13.03
N PHE A 198 14.42 -8.24 -11.72
CA PHE A 198 13.13 -8.59 -11.10
C PHE A 198 12.11 -7.45 -11.25
N THR A 199 12.50 -6.20 -10.99
CA THR A 199 11.58 -5.07 -11.14
C THR A 199 11.14 -4.88 -12.59
N LYS A 200 12.04 -5.09 -13.55
CA LYS A 200 11.73 -5.04 -14.98
C LYS A 200 10.74 -6.13 -15.38
N ILE A 201 10.95 -7.37 -14.94
CA ILE A 201 10.06 -8.50 -15.25
C ILE A 201 8.66 -8.26 -14.67
N GLY A 202 8.56 -7.85 -13.41
CA GLY A 202 7.28 -7.49 -12.80
C GLY A 202 6.59 -6.33 -13.52
N TYR A 203 7.35 -5.31 -13.93
CA TYR A 203 6.83 -4.20 -14.74
C TYR A 203 6.24 -4.69 -16.06
N GLU A 204 6.98 -5.53 -16.80
CA GLU A 204 6.54 -6.04 -18.10
C GLU A 204 5.31 -6.94 -17.96
N ALA A 205 5.25 -7.79 -16.93
CA ALA A 205 4.08 -8.60 -16.62
C ALA A 205 2.85 -7.74 -16.27
N ALA A 206 3.03 -6.72 -15.44
CA ALA A 206 1.94 -5.81 -15.11
C ALA A 206 1.38 -5.08 -16.35
N LYS A 207 2.26 -4.60 -17.23
CA LYS A 207 1.86 -3.93 -18.49
C LYS A 207 1.23 -4.89 -19.51
N GLU A 208 1.57 -6.17 -19.46
CA GLU A 208 0.92 -7.21 -20.26
C GLU A 208 -0.52 -7.44 -19.81
N ALA A 209 -0.74 -7.55 -18.50
CA ALA A 209 -2.09 -7.71 -17.93
C ALA A 209 -2.96 -6.47 -18.16
N PHE A 210 -2.41 -5.27 -17.84
CA PHE A 210 -3.11 -3.99 -17.98
C PHE A 210 -2.17 -2.91 -18.52
N ARG A 211 -2.31 -2.57 -19.78
CA ARG A 211 -1.40 -1.65 -20.49
C ARG A 211 -1.20 -0.29 -19.81
N ASP A 212 -2.22 0.23 -19.15
CA ASP A 212 -2.26 1.56 -18.52
C ASP A 212 -2.17 1.53 -16.99
N ILE A 213 -1.79 0.39 -16.40
CA ILE A 213 -1.51 0.31 -14.96
C ILE A 213 -0.24 1.08 -14.61
N ASN A 214 -0.23 1.76 -13.47
CA ASN A 214 0.98 2.42 -12.97
C ASN A 214 1.79 1.45 -12.11
N VAL A 215 3.03 1.25 -12.46
CA VAL A 215 3.95 0.35 -11.73
C VAL A 215 4.82 1.17 -10.79
N ILE A 216 4.82 0.77 -9.53
CA ILE A 216 5.54 1.42 -8.43
C ILE A 216 6.69 0.51 -8.01
N VAL A 217 7.89 1.09 -7.83
CA VAL A 217 8.95 0.52 -7.01
C VAL A 217 8.91 1.25 -5.67
N HIS A 218 8.89 0.51 -4.57
CA HIS A 218 8.66 1.03 -3.24
C HIS A 218 9.89 0.87 -2.34
N VAL A 219 10.29 1.98 -1.70
CA VAL A 219 11.35 2.01 -0.68
C VAL A 219 10.85 2.67 0.59
N ASP A 220 11.48 2.34 1.70
CA ASP A 220 11.22 2.90 3.02
C ASP A 220 11.70 4.36 3.16
N ASN A 221 11.39 5.00 4.29
CA ASN A 221 12.00 6.25 4.79
C ASN A 221 12.00 7.43 3.81
N ALA A 222 10.82 8.00 3.53
CA ALA A 222 10.68 9.21 2.68
C ALA A 222 11.59 10.39 3.12
N TYR A 223 12.05 10.43 4.38
CA TYR A 223 12.97 11.45 4.89
C TYR A 223 14.44 11.23 4.49
N GLU A 224 14.76 10.10 3.83
CA GLU A 224 16.10 9.81 3.32
C GLU A 224 16.17 10.02 1.82
N TYR A 225 17.01 10.96 1.37
CA TYR A 225 17.20 11.18 -0.06
C TYR A 225 18.16 10.13 -0.64
N ARG A 226 17.62 9.23 -1.43
CA ARG A 226 18.34 8.09 -2.01
C ARG A 226 18.42 8.18 -3.53
N ASP A 227 18.87 9.32 -4.09
CA ASP A 227 19.05 9.51 -5.53
C ASP A 227 19.96 8.46 -6.16
N TRP A 228 21.02 8.08 -5.43
CA TRP A 228 21.96 7.05 -5.84
C TRP A 228 21.28 5.69 -6.11
N PHE A 229 20.26 5.33 -5.32
CA PHE A 229 19.48 4.09 -5.51
C PHE A 229 18.72 4.13 -6.85
N TRP A 230 17.99 5.20 -7.12
CA TRP A 230 17.19 5.33 -8.33
C TRP A 230 18.08 5.46 -9.58
N ARG A 231 19.25 6.10 -9.47
CA ARG A 231 20.25 6.15 -10.56
C ARG A 231 20.80 4.77 -10.86
N ALA A 232 21.22 4.01 -9.84
CA ALA A 232 21.69 2.64 -10.00
C ALA A 232 20.59 1.74 -10.60
N MET A 233 19.35 1.82 -10.10
CA MET A 233 18.22 1.11 -10.68
C MET A 233 18.03 1.37 -12.18
N LYS A 234 18.11 2.64 -12.59
CA LYS A 234 18.01 3.05 -13.99
C LYS A 234 19.20 2.55 -14.82
N GLU A 235 20.42 2.64 -14.29
CA GLU A 235 21.65 2.18 -14.94
C GLU A 235 21.62 0.68 -15.22
N HIS A 236 21.09 -0.11 -14.27
CA HIS A 236 20.96 -1.56 -14.38
C HIS A 236 19.66 -2.03 -15.06
N GLY A 237 18.87 -1.10 -15.63
CA GLY A 237 17.72 -1.42 -16.47
C GLY A 237 16.42 -1.72 -15.72
N GLY A 238 16.35 -1.37 -14.45
CA GLY A 238 15.09 -1.40 -13.68
C GLY A 238 14.02 -0.50 -14.29
N LYS A 239 12.76 -0.85 -14.11
CA LYS A 239 11.62 -0.11 -14.69
C LYS A 239 10.55 0.17 -13.65
N TRP A 240 10.03 1.39 -13.68
CA TRP A 240 8.90 1.86 -12.89
C TRP A 240 8.22 3.05 -13.57
N ASP A 241 6.98 3.34 -13.21
CA ASP A 241 6.25 4.55 -13.61
C ASP A 241 6.22 5.57 -12.49
N MET A 242 6.25 5.10 -11.22
CA MET A 242 6.14 5.93 -10.03
C MET A 242 7.09 5.44 -8.95
N ILE A 243 7.59 6.38 -8.14
CA ILE A 243 8.36 6.09 -6.93
C ILE A 243 7.39 5.94 -5.76
N GLY A 244 7.49 4.82 -5.02
CA GLY A 244 6.77 4.58 -3.78
C GLY A 244 7.66 4.83 -2.57
N LEU A 245 7.10 5.46 -1.52
CA LEU A 245 7.81 5.76 -0.28
C LEU A 245 6.95 5.44 0.94
N SER A 246 7.58 4.93 2.01
CA SER A 246 6.98 4.89 3.34
C SER A 246 7.39 6.10 4.17
N HIS A 247 6.50 6.56 5.05
CA HIS A 247 6.78 7.67 5.95
C HIS A 247 6.14 7.46 7.34
N TYR A 248 6.99 7.27 8.35
CA TYR A 248 6.58 7.01 9.73
C TYR A 248 7.14 8.08 10.68
N PRO A 249 6.62 9.32 10.68
CA PRO A 249 7.19 10.45 11.42
C PRO A 249 7.16 10.27 12.94
N MET A 250 6.25 9.43 13.45
CA MET A 250 6.17 9.12 14.88
C MET A 250 7.32 8.23 15.37
N MET A 251 8.07 7.60 14.44
CA MET A 251 9.29 6.85 14.73
C MET A 251 10.56 7.74 14.69
N ALA A 252 10.41 9.05 14.66
CA ALA A 252 11.50 10.02 14.57
C ALA A 252 12.61 9.82 15.62
N ALA A 253 12.23 9.42 16.83
CA ALA A 253 13.19 9.20 17.92
C ALA A 253 14.29 8.16 17.57
N TRP A 254 13.96 7.16 16.73
CA TRP A 254 14.93 6.13 16.30
C TRP A 254 15.91 6.68 15.26
N SER A 255 15.52 7.69 14.50
CA SER A 255 16.39 8.37 13.53
C SER A 255 17.20 9.51 14.15
N GLY A 256 16.99 9.84 15.44
CA GLY A 256 17.57 11.00 16.11
C GLY A 256 17.01 12.34 15.62
N LYS A 257 15.85 12.34 15.00
CA LYS A 257 15.15 13.51 14.45
C LYS A 257 13.86 13.77 15.23
N THR A 258 13.30 14.95 15.05
CA THR A 258 11.93 15.27 15.47
C THR A 258 10.96 15.03 14.31
N TRP A 259 9.67 14.86 14.62
CA TRP A 259 8.67 14.65 13.57
C TRP A 259 8.56 15.84 12.57
N PRO A 260 8.71 17.11 12.98
CA PRO A 260 8.71 18.22 12.02
C PRO A 260 9.89 18.11 11.04
N GLU A 261 11.10 17.77 11.53
CA GLU A 261 12.28 17.57 10.69
C GLU A 261 12.06 16.42 9.70
N MET A 262 11.39 15.34 10.11
CA MET A 262 11.07 14.24 9.20
C MET A 262 10.09 14.66 8.11
N ASN A 263 9.04 15.40 8.44
CA ASN A 263 8.08 15.92 7.47
C ASN A 263 8.74 16.94 6.51
N ASP A 264 9.61 17.82 7.01
CA ASP A 264 10.39 18.76 6.18
C ASP A 264 11.31 18.04 5.20
N LEU A 265 12.01 17.01 5.67
CA LEU A 265 12.89 16.20 4.83
C LEU A 265 12.09 15.40 3.80
N ALA A 266 10.97 14.80 4.20
CA ALA A 266 10.11 14.06 3.27
C ALA A 266 9.57 14.97 2.16
N GLU A 267 9.08 16.16 2.47
CA GLU A 267 8.64 17.14 1.46
C GLU A 267 9.79 17.50 0.50
N THR A 268 10.96 17.79 1.04
CA THR A 268 12.15 18.14 0.26
C THR A 268 12.54 17.00 -0.66
N ASN A 269 12.61 15.77 -0.15
CA ASN A 269 13.03 14.60 -0.91
C ASN A 269 12.02 14.24 -2.02
N VAL A 270 10.72 14.30 -1.72
CA VAL A 270 9.67 14.06 -2.72
C VAL A 270 9.81 15.05 -3.89
N ARG A 271 9.99 16.34 -3.60
CA ARG A 271 10.22 17.37 -4.64
C ARG A 271 11.47 17.12 -5.46
N GLN A 272 12.58 16.73 -4.80
CA GLN A 272 13.84 16.43 -5.47
C GLN A 272 13.73 15.20 -6.36
N LEU A 273 13.13 14.11 -5.88
CA LEU A 273 12.91 12.88 -6.65
C LEU A 273 12.06 13.14 -7.91
N ILE A 274 10.97 13.88 -7.77
CA ILE A 274 10.13 14.28 -8.91
C ILE A 274 10.92 15.10 -9.92
N SER A 275 11.68 16.08 -9.45
CA SER A 275 12.48 16.95 -10.30
C SER A 275 13.59 16.21 -11.05
N GLU A 276 14.23 15.25 -10.39
CA GLU A 276 15.38 14.52 -10.96
C GLU A 276 14.95 13.39 -11.89
N PHE A 277 13.97 12.60 -11.45
CA PHE A 277 13.58 11.38 -12.19
C PHE A 277 12.39 11.60 -13.12
N HIS A 278 11.75 12.78 -13.07
CA HIS A 278 10.59 13.15 -13.90
C HIS A 278 9.45 12.15 -13.85
N CYS A 279 9.25 11.53 -12.69
CA CYS A 279 8.15 10.60 -12.45
C CYS A 279 7.38 10.97 -11.18
N PRO A 280 6.08 10.61 -11.09
CA PRO A 280 5.28 10.86 -9.91
C PRO A 280 5.79 10.08 -8.70
N VAL A 281 5.43 10.57 -7.51
CA VAL A 281 5.67 9.90 -6.22
C VAL A 281 4.34 9.53 -5.57
N MET A 282 4.27 8.36 -4.95
CA MET A 282 3.19 7.90 -4.08
C MET A 282 3.73 7.66 -2.67
N ILE A 283 3.05 8.18 -1.66
CA ILE A 283 3.28 7.72 -0.28
C ILE A 283 2.48 6.45 -0.10
N CYS A 284 3.18 5.32 -0.24
CA CYS A 284 2.56 3.99 -0.21
C CYS A 284 2.20 3.56 1.21
N GLU A 285 2.92 4.10 2.21
CA GLU A 285 2.65 3.84 3.61
C GLU A 285 2.87 5.09 4.44
N VAL A 286 1.96 5.33 5.36
CA VAL A 286 2.12 6.26 6.49
C VAL A 286 1.48 5.64 7.71
N GLY A 287 2.03 5.87 8.88
CA GLY A 287 1.46 5.43 10.15
C GLY A 287 1.72 6.41 11.27
N MET A 288 0.76 6.50 12.20
CA MET A 288 0.82 7.36 13.37
C MET A 288 0.55 6.55 14.63
N LEU A 289 1.26 6.84 15.72
CA LEU A 289 0.94 6.29 17.04
C LEU A 289 -0.30 6.99 17.58
N ASN A 290 -1.47 6.38 17.50
CA ASN A 290 -2.72 6.99 17.97
C ASN A 290 -3.11 6.53 19.37
N TYR A 291 -3.04 5.22 19.61
CA TYR A 291 -3.50 4.58 20.85
C TYR A 291 -2.49 3.49 21.24
N GLY A 292 -1.60 3.82 22.18
CA GLY A 292 -0.67 2.83 22.71
C GLY A 292 -1.28 2.01 23.85
N THR A 293 -0.75 0.82 24.08
CA THR A 293 -1.10 -0.04 25.23
C THR A 293 -0.51 0.44 26.55
N ASP A 294 0.45 1.36 26.52
CA ASP A 294 1.15 1.90 27.68
C ASP A 294 0.71 3.32 28.02
N SER A 295 0.71 3.64 29.30
CA SER A 295 0.35 4.98 29.82
C SER A 295 1.21 6.13 29.25
N VAL A 296 2.36 5.83 28.68
CA VAL A 296 3.24 6.78 28.00
C VAL A 296 2.64 7.28 26.68
N TYR A 297 1.74 6.52 26.06
CA TYR A 297 1.15 6.83 24.75
C TYR A 297 -0.28 7.39 24.81
N GLN A 298 -0.86 7.56 25.99
CA GLN A 298 -2.26 8.00 26.16
C GLN A 298 -2.56 9.43 25.69
N ALA A 299 -1.55 10.22 25.38
CA ALA A 299 -1.72 11.61 24.91
C ALA A 299 -1.44 11.77 23.41
N VAL A 300 -1.42 10.68 22.63
CA VAL A 300 -0.80 10.70 21.31
C VAL A 300 -1.79 11.00 20.19
N GLU A 301 -3.10 10.79 20.37
CA GLU A 301 -4.08 11.02 19.29
C GLU A 301 -4.03 12.45 18.74
N GLU A 302 -4.01 13.45 19.63
CA GLU A 302 -3.96 14.85 19.21
C GLU A 302 -2.64 15.19 18.51
N LEU A 303 -1.52 14.68 19.03
CA LEU A 303 -0.22 14.84 18.39
C LEU A 303 -0.21 14.17 17.03
N SER A 304 -0.71 12.94 16.91
CA SER A 304 -0.80 12.20 15.65
C SER A 304 -1.66 12.93 14.62
N ASN A 305 -2.76 13.56 15.07
CA ASN A 305 -3.58 14.41 14.22
C ASN A 305 -2.81 15.65 13.72
N ILE A 306 -2.03 16.31 14.58
CA ILE A 306 -1.19 17.46 14.20
C ILE A 306 -0.13 17.03 13.17
N VAL A 307 0.56 15.92 13.42
CA VAL A 307 1.60 15.38 12.54
C VAL A 307 1.03 14.99 11.18
N MET A 308 -0.12 14.31 11.17
CA MET A 308 -0.81 13.92 9.93
C MET A 308 -1.30 15.14 9.17
N THR A 309 -1.85 16.13 9.84
CA THR A 309 -2.32 17.37 9.20
C THR A 309 -1.17 18.07 8.47
N ASP A 310 -0.06 18.28 9.16
CA ASP A 310 1.14 18.90 8.57
C ASP A 310 1.65 18.10 7.37
N PHE A 311 1.73 16.75 7.49
CA PHE A 311 2.23 15.91 6.42
C PHE A 311 1.30 15.91 5.20
N VAL A 312 0.00 15.71 5.39
CA VAL A 312 -1.00 15.72 4.30
C VAL A 312 -0.98 17.05 3.56
N GLU A 313 -1.01 18.18 4.27
CA GLU A 313 -0.97 19.50 3.65
C GLU A 313 0.29 19.75 2.82
N ARG A 314 1.44 19.24 3.25
CA ARG A 314 2.71 19.32 2.50
C ARG A 314 2.62 18.52 1.21
N MET A 315 2.19 17.27 1.29
CA MET A 315 2.10 16.38 0.13
C MET A 315 1.05 16.88 -0.88
N GLU A 316 -0.07 17.42 -0.42
CA GLU A 316 -1.10 17.98 -1.29
C GLU A 316 -0.61 19.17 -2.14
N ARG A 317 0.39 19.93 -1.66
CA ARG A 317 0.99 21.06 -2.39
C ARG A 317 2.00 20.63 -3.47
N ILE A 318 2.26 19.34 -3.61
CA ILE A 318 3.19 18.79 -4.61
C ILE A 318 2.38 18.18 -5.75
N ASP A 319 2.42 18.80 -6.94
CA ASP A 319 1.56 18.41 -8.08
C ASP A 319 1.73 16.95 -8.49
N SER A 320 2.95 16.44 -8.49
CA SER A 320 3.26 15.06 -8.88
C SER A 320 3.37 14.10 -7.70
N CYS A 321 2.98 14.49 -6.49
CA CYS A 321 2.64 13.56 -5.41
C CYS A 321 1.20 13.11 -5.64
N MET A 322 0.98 11.81 -5.78
CA MET A 322 -0.29 11.26 -6.28
C MET A 322 -1.24 10.81 -5.17
N GLY A 323 -0.79 10.78 -3.94
CA GLY A 323 -1.62 10.40 -2.80
C GLY A 323 -0.84 9.82 -1.64
N ILE A 324 -1.61 9.42 -0.64
CA ILE A 324 -1.13 8.82 0.61
C ILE A 324 -2.00 7.62 0.93
N PHE A 325 -1.37 6.52 1.35
CA PHE A 325 -2.02 5.35 1.92
C PHE A 325 -1.64 5.21 3.39
N TYR A 326 -2.64 5.16 4.27
CA TYR A 326 -2.42 4.81 5.67
C TYR A 326 -2.24 3.30 5.78
N TRP A 327 -1.18 2.84 6.44
CA TRP A 327 -0.89 1.41 6.58
C TRP A 327 -1.67 0.82 7.75
N GLU A 328 -2.55 -0.16 7.44
CA GLU A 328 -3.38 -0.93 8.37
C GLU A 328 -4.04 -0.05 9.47
N PRO A 329 -4.82 0.98 9.09
CA PRO A 329 -5.43 1.87 10.08
C PRO A 329 -6.47 1.17 10.95
N GLU A 330 -7.09 0.09 10.45
CA GLU A 330 -8.17 -0.65 11.09
C GLU A 330 -7.76 -1.41 12.35
N VAL A 331 -6.46 -1.61 12.58
CA VAL A 331 -5.96 -2.32 13.78
C VAL A 331 -6.26 -1.53 15.04
N TYR A 332 -6.96 -2.15 15.98
CA TYR A 332 -7.28 -1.57 17.28
C TYR A 332 -7.55 -2.63 18.35
N GLY A 333 -7.78 -2.21 19.60
CA GLY A 333 -8.18 -3.10 20.69
C GLY A 333 -7.13 -4.13 21.09
N GLY A 334 -5.87 -3.93 20.67
CA GLY A 334 -4.80 -4.87 20.94
C GLY A 334 -4.84 -6.14 20.07
N TRP A 335 -5.60 -6.11 18.95
CA TRP A 335 -5.59 -7.22 17.99
C TRP A 335 -4.15 -7.46 17.50
N ARG A 336 -3.64 -8.67 17.75
CA ARG A 336 -2.26 -9.04 17.44
C ARG A 336 -2.12 -10.56 17.40
N PRO A 337 -2.36 -11.20 16.28
CA PRO A 337 -2.14 -12.63 16.11
C PRO A 337 -0.73 -13.07 16.52
N ALA A 338 -0.63 -14.25 17.09
CA ALA A 338 0.62 -14.75 17.66
C ALA A 338 1.76 -14.86 16.62
N GLU A 339 1.42 -15.10 15.36
CA GLU A 339 2.37 -15.21 14.27
C GLU A 339 3.04 -13.87 13.89
N TYR A 340 2.42 -12.72 14.21
CA TYR A 340 2.97 -11.39 13.93
C TYR A 340 3.86 -10.86 15.08
N ILE A 341 3.76 -11.44 16.30
CA ILE A 341 4.55 -11.00 17.45
C ILE A 341 6.06 -11.05 17.20
N PRO A 342 6.62 -12.08 16.53
CA PRO A 342 8.06 -12.18 16.29
C PRO A 342 8.64 -11.12 15.36
N LEU A 343 7.80 -10.40 14.59
CA LEU A 343 8.27 -9.37 13.66
C LEU A 343 8.97 -8.20 14.36
N GLY A 344 8.59 -7.91 15.62
CA GLY A 344 9.30 -6.95 16.47
C GLY A 344 9.16 -5.48 16.10
N TRP A 345 8.45 -5.13 15.02
CA TRP A 345 8.18 -3.74 14.67
C TRP A 345 6.83 -3.26 15.26
N GLY A 346 6.76 -1.96 15.57
CA GLY A 346 5.61 -1.35 16.26
C GLY A 346 4.38 -1.10 15.39
N GLY A 347 4.25 -1.81 14.26
CA GLY A 347 3.16 -1.60 13.30
C GLY A 347 1.76 -1.71 13.92
N TYR A 348 1.61 -2.57 14.90
CA TYR A 348 0.35 -2.77 15.63
C TYR A 348 -0.07 -1.58 16.49
N ASP A 349 0.88 -0.75 16.91
CA ASP A 349 0.62 0.45 17.69
C ASP A 349 0.29 1.66 16.80
N MET A 350 0.34 1.50 15.47
CA MET A 350 0.06 2.53 14.49
C MET A 350 -1.36 2.44 13.89
N GLY A 351 -2.20 1.52 14.36
CA GLY A 351 -3.60 1.50 14.01
C GLY A 351 -4.28 2.85 14.29
N SER A 352 -5.26 3.22 13.49
CA SER A 352 -5.89 4.54 13.53
C SER A 352 -7.38 4.48 13.84
N PHE A 353 -7.78 3.45 14.57
CA PHE A 353 -9.10 3.32 15.17
C PHE A 353 -9.02 3.48 16.68
N THR A 354 -10.04 4.07 17.29
CA THR A 354 -10.16 4.21 18.74
C THR A 354 -10.34 2.84 19.41
N PRO A 355 -10.14 2.73 20.73
CA PRO A 355 -10.44 1.49 21.45
C PRO A 355 -11.89 0.98 21.27
N GLU A 356 -12.81 1.87 20.87
CA GLU A 356 -14.21 1.56 20.59
C GLU A 356 -14.48 1.21 19.12
N GLY A 357 -13.43 1.05 18.31
CA GLY A 357 -13.53 0.66 16.91
C GLY A 357 -14.01 1.78 15.96
N GLN A 358 -13.68 3.03 16.25
CA GLN A 358 -14.06 4.21 15.46
C GLN A 358 -12.82 4.84 14.81
N PRO A 359 -12.91 5.40 13.59
CA PRO A 359 -11.77 6.09 12.96
C PRO A 359 -11.25 7.27 13.80
N SER A 360 -9.94 7.35 13.99
CA SER A 360 -9.28 8.42 14.72
C SER A 360 -9.37 9.77 14.00
N LYS A 361 -9.01 10.85 14.69
CA LYS A 361 -8.89 12.19 14.09
C LYS A 361 -7.81 12.22 12.98
N ALA A 362 -6.66 11.58 13.21
CA ALA A 362 -5.57 11.55 12.25
C ALA A 362 -5.99 10.86 10.93
N LEU A 363 -6.71 9.74 11.02
CA LEU A 363 -7.27 9.05 9.85
C LEU A 363 -8.31 9.93 9.13
N LYS A 364 -9.25 10.51 9.87
CA LYS A 364 -10.26 11.42 9.30
C LYS A 364 -9.63 12.64 8.61
N THR A 365 -8.49 13.14 9.11
CA THR A 365 -7.73 14.22 8.46
C THR A 365 -7.25 13.81 7.07
N LEU A 366 -6.66 12.62 6.92
CA LEU A 366 -6.27 12.10 5.61
C LEU A 366 -7.48 11.93 4.68
N LEU A 367 -8.52 11.26 5.16
CA LEU A 367 -9.68 10.91 4.32
C LEU A 367 -10.49 12.12 3.87
N ARG A 368 -10.55 13.18 4.69
CA ARG A 368 -11.24 14.45 4.39
C ARG A 368 -10.37 15.48 3.68
N SER A 369 -9.10 15.16 3.43
CA SER A 369 -8.17 16.05 2.74
C SER A 369 -8.71 16.46 1.36
N LYS A 370 -8.43 17.70 0.95
CA LYS A 370 -8.91 18.26 -0.31
C LYS A 370 -7.70 18.79 -1.06
N LYS A 371 -7.10 17.99 -1.92
CA LYS A 371 -6.19 18.56 -2.90
C LYS A 371 -7.00 19.51 -3.79
N LEU A 372 -6.67 20.79 -3.74
CA LEU A 372 -7.19 21.73 -4.71
C LEU A 372 -6.72 21.23 -6.07
N THR A 373 -7.64 20.66 -6.84
CA THR A 373 -7.39 20.41 -8.26
C THR A 373 -7.09 21.78 -8.85
N ALA A 374 -5.88 21.92 -9.39
CA ALA A 374 -5.54 23.10 -10.16
C ALA A 374 -6.58 23.22 -11.27
N ASN A 375 -7.50 24.13 -11.06
CA ASN A 375 -8.44 24.78 -11.97
C ASN A 375 -9.15 23.94 -13.05
N ASN A 376 -10.45 24.00 -12.93
CA ASN A 376 -11.32 24.12 -14.10
C ASN A 376 -10.96 25.35 -14.96
#